data_c111d72a533411d6be645e22b27f3ab8
#
_entry.id   c111d72a533411d6be645e22b27f3ab8
#
_cell.length_a   1.000
_cell.length_b   1.000
_cell.length_c   1.000
_cell.angle_alpha   90.00
_cell.angle_beta   90.00
_cell.angle_gamma   90.00
#
_symmetry.space_group_name_H-M   'P 1'
#
loop_
_entity.id
_entity.type
_entity.pdbx_description
1 polymer ?
#
loop_
_entity_poly.entity_id
_entity_poly.type
_entity_poly.pdbx_seq_one_letter_code
_entity_poly.pdbx_strand_id
1 'polypeptide(L)'
;LSRIIADLLNPSSDHAQGHLFLSLFLHQLDLTDDWRNINLDHADITVQTEKTIRNGRRMDIYIHIKIAQQSYGICIENKPFAADGDQQLQDYANEMSFLFPQNWHLVYLSGYGNEPAEHSVKPEILKSWLDQKNFSHITFPDLIHWLKPSLTECQNDRVIYFIKEFKHYIEKEFLSMNDISEQNHLLNIILQDPQHIQATFELLGVKDQLQDSLIHKLEQQLQSAVHQKSWYITDHISRDHWAGLNIFYTQKHKLCFRIEFKSICYIIFIFK
;
A
#
# COMPACT_ATOMS: atom_id res chain seq x y z
N LEU A 1 -3.85 -2.85 0.88
CA LEU A 1 -2.62 -2.88 1.67
C LEU A 1 -2.82 -2.19 3.03
N SER A 2 -3.44 -1.01 3.11
CA SER A 2 -3.67 -0.29 4.39
C SER A 2 -4.37 -1.14 5.44
N ARG A 3 -5.37 -1.95 5.04
CA ARG A 3 -6.08 -2.86 5.96
C ARG A 3 -5.17 -3.94 6.54
N ILE A 4 -4.27 -4.51 5.74
CA ILE A 4 -3.31 -5.52 6.20
C ILE A 4 -2.37 -4.92 7.26
N ILE A 5 -1.84 -3.74 6.97
CA ILE A 5 -0.93 -3.05 7.89
C ILE A 5 -1.68 -2.65 9.17
N ALA A 6 -2.87 -2.08 9.03
CA ALA A 6 -3.70 -1.69 10.19
C ALA A 6 -4.10 -2.90 11.05
N ASP A 7 -4.41 -4.04 10.43
CA ASP A 7 -4.75 -5.26 11.14
C ASP A 7 -3.57 -5.79 11.96
N LEU A 8 -2.37 -5.85 11.38
CA LEU A 8 -1.16 -6.21 12.10
C LEU A 8 -0.84 -5.22 13.24
N LEU A 9 -1.03 -3.92 13.02
CA LEU A 9 -0.75 -2.89 14.04
C LEU A 9 -1.81 -2.81 15.14
N ASN A 10 -2.95 -3.49 15.00
CA ASN A 10 -4.04 -3.45 15.97
C ASN A 10 -3.91 -4.56 17.02
N PRO A 11 -3.60 -4.24 18.29
CA PRO A 11 -3.43 -5.26 19.33
C PRO A 11 -4.69 -6.10 19.60
N SER A 12 -5.88 -5.60 19.25
CA SER A 12 -7.16 -6.26 19.44
C SER A 12 -7.59 -7.10 18.25
N SER A 13 -6.74 -7.24 17.22
CA SER A 13 -7.04 -8.00 16.01
C SER A 13 -6.92 -9.51 16.23
N ASP A 14 -7.49 -10.28 15.31
CA ASP A 14 -7.57 -11.75 15.36
C ASP A 14 -6.20 -12.45 15.31
N HIS A 15 -5.10 -11.72 15.02
CA HIS A 15 -3.75 -12.30 15.10
C HIS A 15 -3.36 -12.70 16.53
N ALA A 16 -4.01 -12.17 17.57
CA ALA A 16 -3.83 -12.52 18.99
C ALA A 16 -2.37 -12.43 19.48
N GLN A 17 -1.60 -11.47 18.96
CA GLN A 17 -0.21 -11.21 19.36
C GLN A 17 -0.09 -9.94 20.23
N GLY A 18 -1.22 -9.38 20.68
CA GLY A 18 -1.21 -8.14 21.44
C GLY A 18 -0.52 -7.01 20.67
N HIS A 19 0.29 -6.22 21.38
CA HIS A 19 0.99 -5.07 20.78
C HIS A 19 2.33 -5.40 20.09
N LEU A 20 2.68 -6.69 19.92
CA LEU A 20 3.97 -7.09 19.34
C LEU A 20 4.31 -6.35 18.04
N PHE A 21 3.41 -6.40 17.07
CA PHE A 21 3.68 -5.80 15.76
C PHE A 21 3.75 -4.26 15.82
N LEU A 22 2.92 -3.63 16.64
CA LEU A 22 2.98 -2.19 16.86
C LEU A 22 4.30 -1.78 17.53
N SER A 23 4.72 -2.50 18.55
CA SER A 23 6.01 -2.26 19.24
C SER A 23 7.19 -2.32 18.26
N LEU A 24 7.25 -3.37 17.45
CA LEU A 24 8.31 -3.53 16.44
C LEU A 24 8.24 -2.45 15.34
N PHE A 25 7.04 -2.00 14.99
CA PHE A 25 6.87 -0.91 14.02
C PHE A 25 7.37 0.41 14.57
N LEU A 26 7.03 0.74 15.83
CA LEU A 26 7.51 1.97 16.49
C LEU A 26 9.05 2.02 16.58
N HIS A 27 9.70 0.87 16.79
CA HIS A 27 11.17 0.78 16.81
C HIS A 27 11.82 1.10 15.46
N GLN A 28 11.10 0.94 14.36
CA GLN A 28 11.60 1.27 13.03
C GLN A 28 11.55 2.76 12.72
N LEU A 29 10.66 3.52 13.38
CA LEU A 29 10.45 4.93 13.11
C LEU A 29 11.49 5.80 13.82
N ASP A 30 11.86 6.94 13.22
CA ASP A 30 12.70 7.95 13.90
C ASP A 30 11.86 8.79 14.85
N LEU A 31 11.64 8.28 16.04
CA LEU A 31 10.82 8.87 17.08
C LEU A 31 11.68 9.52 18.15
N THR A 32 11.08 10.47 18.89
CA THR A 32 11.68 11.06 20.09
C THR A 32 11.80 10.02 21.22
N ASP A 33 12.60 10.33 22.24
CA ASP A 33 12.79 9.44 23.39
C ASP A 33 11.48 9.19 24.17
N ASP A 34 10.56 10.16 24.19
CA ASP A 34 9.24 10.01 24.81
C ASP A 34 8.43 8.88 24.16
N TRP A 35 8.52 8.73 22.84
CA TRP A 35 7.90 7.64 22.09
C TRP A 35 8.59 6.31 22.30
N ARG A 36 9.93 6.29 22.38
CA ARG A 36 10.72 5.05 22.52
C ARG A 36 10.54 4.39 23.89
N ASN A 37 10.19 5.18 24.89
CA ASN A 37 9.99 4.71 26.27
C ASN A 37 8.53 4.39 26.60
N ILE A 38 7.63 4.38 25.60
CA ILE A 38 6.23 4.04 25.81
C ILE A 38 6.11 2.56 26.23
N ASN A 39 5.47 2.33 27.38
CA ASN A 39 5.08 0.98 27.79
C ASN A 39 3.69 0.67 27.25
N LEU A 40 3.63 -0.19 26.22
CA LEU A 40 2.37 -0.57 25.57
C LEU A 40 1.54 -1.60 26.37
N ASP A 41 2.10 -2.26 27.40
CA ASP A 41 1.39 -3.26 28.21
C ASP A 41 0.16 -2.70 28.92
N HIS A 42 0.16 -1.40 29.22
CA HIS A 42 -0.91 -0.71 29.93
C HIS A 42 -1.57 0.38 29.07
N ALA A 43 -1.34 0.33 27.76
CA ALA A 43 -1.89 1.31 26.83
C ALA A 43 -3.28 0.89 26.33
N ASP A 44 -4.19 1.86 26.23
CA ASP A 44 -5.41 1.72 25.44
C ASP A 44 -5.09 2.15 24.01
N ILE A 45 -5.14 1.18 23.09
CA ILE A 45 -4.70 1.35 21.70
C ILE A 45 -5.90 1.18 20.78
N THR A 46 -6.14 2.19 19.97
CA THR A 46 -7.17 2.17 18.92
C THR A 46 -6.51 2.33 17.55
N VAL A 47 -6.79 1.41 16.64
CA VAL A 47 -6.36 1.49 15.23
C VAL A 47 -7.58 1.57 14.34
N GLN A 48 -7.62 2.55 13.44
CA GLN A 48 -8.72 2.79 12.50
C GLN A 48 -8.19 2.98 11.09
N THR A 49 -8.87 2.41 10.10
CA THR A 49 -8.64 2.73 8.69
C THR A 49 -9.66 3.75 8.20
N GLU A 50 -9.27 4.54 7.19
CA GLU A 50 -10.17 5.51 6.54
C GLU A 50 -10.81 6.51 7.54
N LYS A 51 -10.03 6.95 8.54
CA LYS A 51 -10.54 7.90 9.54
C LYS A 51 -10.78 9.26 8.92
N THR A 52 -12.03 9.69 8.91
CA THR A 52 -12.42 11.02 8.43
C THR A 52 -11.94 12.10 9.40
N ILE A 53 -11.32 13.15 8.88
CA ILE A 53 -10.86 14.33 9.60
C ILE A 53 -11.81 15.52 9.39
N ARG A 54 -11.61 16.62 10.14
CA ARG A 54 -12.53 17.77 10.17
C ARG A 54 -12.82 18.41 8.80
N ASN A 55 -11.88 18.36 7.86
CA ASN A 55 -12.08 18.90 6.51
C ASN A 55 -12.67 17.87 5.51
N GLY A 56 -13.08 16.69 5.98
CA GLY A 56 -13.71 15.66 5.18
C GLY A 56 -12.74 14.70 4.48
N ARG A 57 -11.41 14.91 4.56
CA ARG A 57 -10.42 13.93 4.09
C ARG A 57 -10.38 12.70 4.99
N ARG A 58 -9.75 11.64 4.52
CA ARG A 58 -9.63 10.38 5.24
C ARG A 58 -8.17 9.98 5.35
N MET A 59 -7.70 9.76 6.57
CA MET A 59 -6.41 9.15 6.87
C MET A 59 -6.48 7.66 6.59
N ASP A 60 -5.50 7.10 5.88
CA ASP A 60 -5.47 5.67 5.55
C ASP A 60 -5.42 4.80 6.79
N ILE A 61 -4.50 5.08 7.72
CA ILE A 61 -4.40 4.40 9.01
C ILE A 61 -4.18 5.45 10.10
N TYR A 62 -4.99 5.39 11.11
CA TYR A 62 -4.90 6.22 12.31
C TYR A 62 -4.71 5.34 13.52
N ILE A 63 -3.72 5.66 14.36
CA ILE A 63 -3.44 4.97 15.60
C ILE A 63 -3.48 5.98 16.76
N HIS A 64 -4.24 5.66 17.77
CA HIS A 64 -4.26 6.40 19.04
C HIS A 64 -3.79 5.48 20.16
N ILE A 65 -2.76 5.92 20.89
CA ILE A 65 -2.19 5.22 22.03
C ILE A 65 -2.40 6.10 23.26
N LYS A 66 -3.17 5.62 24.22
CA LYS A 66 -3.44 6.33 25.48
C LYS A 66 -2.82 5.59 26.65
N ILE A 67 -2.00 6.29 27.42
CA ILE A 67 -1.31 5.77 28.60
C ILE A 67 -1.51 6.76 29.74
N ALA A 68 -2.28 6.39 30.74
CA ALA A 68 -2.68 7.26 31.86
C ALA A 68 -3.28 8.58 31.36
N GLN A 69 -2.57 9.72 31.55
CA GLN A 69 -3.02 11.05 31.12
C GLN A 69 -2.39 11.50 29.80
N GLN A 70 -1.50 10.70 29.22
CA GLN A 70 -0.84 11.03 27.96
C GLN A 70 -1.52 10.31 26.79
N SER A 71 -1.60 11.01 25.66
CA SER A 71 -2.12 10.48 24.41
C SER A 71 -1.13 10.73 23.29
N TYR A 72 -0.94 9.71 22.45
CA TYR A 72 -0.03 9.73 21.31
C TYR A 72 -0.83 9.36 20.06
N GLY A 73 -0.55 10.01 18.95
CA GLY A 73 -1.25 9.79 17.71
C GLY A 73 -0.30 9.51 16.55
N ILE A 74 -0.58 8.48 15.75
CA ILE A 74 0.13 8.19 14.50
C ILE A 74 -0.88 8.23 13.35
N CYS A 75 -0.51 8.92 12.27
CA CYS A 75 -1.18 8.84 10.99
C CYS A 75 -0.23 8.19 9.99
N ILE A 76 -0.65 7.12 9.32
CA ILE A 76 0.09 6.51 8.22
C ILE A 76 -0.66 6.81 6.93
N GLU A 77 -0.04 7.54 6.02
CA GLU A 77 -0.51 7.72 4.65
C GLU A 77 0.19 6.71 3.75
N ASN A 78 -0.60 5.87 3.09
CA ASN A 78 -0.14 4.71 2.34
C ASN A 78 -0.23 4.94 0.82
N LYS A 79 0.90 5.19 0.18
CA LYS A 79 1.06 5.50 -1.25
C LYS A 79 1.83 4.42 -2.02
N PRO A 80 1.32 3.19 -2.13
CA PRO A 80 2.04 2.16 -2.87
C PRO A 80 2.19 2.50 -4.36
N PHE A 81 1.17 3.12 -4.98
CA PHE A 81 1.11 3.41 -6.41
C PHE A 81 0.48 4.76 -6.75
N ALA A 82 -0.21 5.39 -5.81
CA ALA A 82 -0.98 6.61 -6.06
C ALA A 82 -0.13 7.88 -5.89
N ALA A 83 -0.48 8.94 -6.61
CA ALA A 83 0.06 10.27 -6.41
C ALA A 83 -0.58 10.93 -5.16
N ASP A 84 0.11 11.96 -4.65
CA ASP A 84 -0.41 12.76 -3.54
C ASP A 84 -1.57 13.66 -3.96
N GLY A 85 -2.48 13.90 -3.02
CA GLY A 85 -3.50 14.93 -3.14
C GLY A 85 -2.97 16.31 -2.74
N ASP A 86 -3.59 17.36 -3.27
CA ASP A 86 -3.25 18.73 -2.91
C ASP A 86 -3.41 18.97 -1.40
N GLN A 87 -2.41 19.56 -0.73
CA GLN A 87 -2.33 19.81 0.72
C GLN A 87 -2.63 18.60 1.61
N GLN A 88 -2.53 17.37 1.10
CA GLN A 88 -2.98 16.17 1.81
C GLN A 88 -2.23 15.93 3.11
N LEU A 89 -0.90 15.90 3.07
CA LEU A 89 -0.07 15.68 4.26
C LEU A 89 -0.17 16.85 5.24
N GLN A 90 -0.29 18.08 4.71
CA GLN A 90 -0.48 19.26 5.55
C GLN A 90 -1.77 19.18 6.35
N ASP A 91 -2.88 18.76 5.72
CA ASP A 91 -4.17 18.59 6.38
C ASP A 91 -4.12 17.53 7.48
N TYR A 92 -3.43 16.42 7.22
CA TYR A 92 -3.26 15.37 8.21
C TYR A 92 -2.41 15.83 9.40
N ALA A 93 -1.31 16.51 9.16
CA ALA A 93 -0.48 17.06 10.22
C ALA A 93 -1.24 18.10 11.07
N ASN A 94 -2.05 18.96 10.44
CA ASN A 94 -2.90 19.94 11.14
C ASN A 94 -3.95 19.24 12.03
N GLU A 95 -4.54 18.12 11.56
CA GLU A 95 -5.47 17.34 12.37
C GLU A 95 -4.75 16.65 13.52
N MET A 96 -3.61 16.01 13.25
CA MET A 96 -2.84 15.29 14.27
C MET A 96 -2.31 16.21 15.34
N SER A 97 -1.76 17.37 14.98
CA SER A 97 -1.28 18.38 15.94
C SER A 97 -2.41 19.00 16.78
N PHE A 98 -3.63 19.09 16.23
CA PHE A 98 -4.80 19.51 16.98
C PHE A 98 -5.25 18.46 18.01
N LEU A 99 -5.28 17.17 17.61
CA LEU A 99 -5.68 16.06 18.49
C LEU A 99 -4.60 15.72 19.53
N PHE A 100 -3.33 15.86 19.17
CA PHE A 100 -2.17 15.47 19.96
C PHE A 100 -1.10 16.58 19.92
N PRO A 101 -1.27 17.71 20.62
CA PRO A 101 -0.42 18.90 20.42
C PRO A 101 1.08 18.68 20.56
N GLN A 102 1.51 17.65 21.33
CA GLN A 102 2.93 17.36 21.58
C GLN A 102 3.37 15.99 21.08
N ASN A 103 2.43 15.05 20.90
CA ASN A 103 2.73 13.63 20.71
C ASN A 103 2.05 13.09 19.44
N TRP A 104 2.33 13.68 18.29
CA TRP A 104 1.86 13.17 17.02
C TRP A 104 3.02 12.80 16.10
N HIS A 105 2.78 11.83 15.24
CA HIS A 105 3.74 11.41 14.22
C HIS A 105 3.01 11.03 12.93
N LEU A 106 3.55 11.50 11.80
CA LEU A 106 3.04 11.20 10.48
C LEU A 106 4.04 10.30 9.76
N VAL A 107 3.56 9.17 9.26
CA VAL A 107 4.33 8.22 8.47
C VAL A 107 3.86 8.31 7.03
N TYR A 108 4.76 8.61 6.12
CA TYR A 108 4.53 8.52 4.69
C TYR A 108 5.13 7.22 4.17
N LEU A 109 4.26 6.28 3.76
CA LEU A 109 4.64 4.96 3.28
C LEU A 109 4.53 4.93 1.76
N SER A 110 5.64 5.08 1.07
CA SER A 110 5.70 5.06 -0.40
C SER A 110 6.04 3.68 -0.97
N GLY A 111 5.61 3.42 -2.22
CA GLY A 111 5.94 2.17 -2.90
C GLY A 111 7.42 2.06 -3.25
N TYR A 112 7.95 3.10 -3.88
CA TYR A 112 9.27 3.08 -4.53
C TYR A 112 10.22 4.17 -4.03
N GLY A 113 9.97 4.76 -2.87
CA GLY A 113 10.82 5.80 -2.29
C GLY A 113 10.59 7.20 -2.85
N ASN A 114 9.48 7.43 -3.52
CA ASN A 114 9.11 8.78 -3.97
C ASN A 114 8.85 9.67 -2.75
N GLU A 115 9.52 10.81 -2.71
CA GLU A 115 9.27 11.85 -1.71
C GLU A 115 7.85 12.43 -1.85
N PRO A 116 7.26 12.94 -0.74
CA PRO A 116 6.00 13.65 -0.82
C PRO A 116 6.05 14.82 -1.80
N ALA A 117 4.99 14.97 -2.59
CA ALA A 117 4.91 16.04 -3.57
C ALA A 117 4.79 17.42 -2.90
N GLU A 118 5.42 18.45 -3.47
CA GLU A 118 5.41 19.84 -2.94
C GLU A 118 4.00 20.43 -2.80
N HIS A 119 3.05 19.98 -3.62
CA HIS A 119 1.65 20.40 -3.49
C HIS A 119 0.93 19.69 -2.31
N SER A 120 1.44 18.58 -1.81
CA SER A 120 0.91 17.87 -0.63
C SER A 120 1.41 18.46 0.67
N VAL A 121 2.68 18.86 0.70
CA VAL A 121 3.33 19.58 1.79
C VAL A 121 4.51 20.38 1.27
N LYS A 122 4.68 21.61 1.73
CA LYS A 122 5.81 22.46 1.34
C LYS A 122 7.13 21.93 1.92
N PRO A 123 8.24 22.00 1.16
CA PRO A 123 9.54 21.47 1.59
C PRO A 123 10.02 22.02 2.95
N GLU A 124 9.77 23.31 3.22
CA GLU A 124 10.19 23.94 4.49
C GLU A 124 9.42 23.37 5.69
N ILE A 125 8.14 23.04 5.48
CA ILE A 125 7.28 22.46 6.51
C ILE A 125 7.69 21.01 6.75
N LEU A 126 7.90 20.24 5.68
CA LEU A 126 8.38 18.86 5.77
C LEU A 126 9.71 18.77 6.51
N LYS A 127 10.64 19.67 6.19
CA LYS A 127 11.92 19.78 6.92
C LYS A 127 11.72 20.05 8.39
N SER A 128 10.81 20.97 8.76
CA SER A 128 10.49 21.24 10.16
C SER A 128 9.97 20.00 10.90
N TRP A 129 9.13 19.18 10.24
CA TRP A 129 8.62 17.94 10.84
C TRP A 129 9.71 16.89 11.03
N LEU A 130 10.64 16.79 10.08
CA LEU A 130 11.82 15.91 10.19
C LEU A 130 12.71 16.33 11.35
N ASP A 131 13.02 17.63 11.47
CA ASP A 131 13.86 18.18 12.55
C ASP A 131 13.21 17.96 13.94
N GLN A 132 11.89 17.99 14.02
CA GLN A 132 11.09 17.73 15.24
C GLN A 132 10.81 16.24 15.48
N LYS A 133 11.19 15.35 14.56
CA LYS A 133 10.86 13.92 14.57
C LYS A 133 9.36 13.63 14.61
N ASN A 134 8.58 14.47 13.95
CA ASN A 134 7.13 14.30 13.78
C ASN A 134 6.78 13.65 12.45
N PHE A 135 7.78 13.27 11.63
CA PHE A 135 7.59 12.68 10.31
C PHE A 135 8.62 11.59 10.03
N SER A 136 8.15 10.50 9.45
CA SER A 136 9.00 9.45 8.89
C SER A 136 8.56 9.13 7.46
N HIS A 137 9.51 9.11 6.55
CA HIS A 137 9.32 8.52 5.23
C HIS A 137 9.90 7.10 5.24
N ILE A 138 9.04 6.13 5.00
CA ILE A 138 9.43 4.72 4.85
C ILE A 138 8.86 4.18 3.54
N THR A 139 9.50 3.14 3.03
CA THR A 139 9.09 2.48 1.78
C THR A 139 8.49 1.11 2.07
N PHE A 140 7.78 0.54 1.09
CA PHE A 140 7.33 -0.85 1.19
C PHE A 140 8.49 -1.83 1.40
N PRO A 141 9.65 -1.71 0.71
CA PRO A 141 10.86 -2.48 1.04
C PRO A 141 11.30 -2.35 2.50
N ASP A 142 11.19 -1.17 3.12
CA ASP A 142 11.55 -0.97 4.53
C ASP A 142 10.63 -1.75 5.48
N LEU A 143 9.38 -2.02 5.11
CA LEU A 143 8.49 -2.88 5.90
C LEU A 143 9.06 -4.28 6.11
N ILE A 144 9.97 -4.76 5.25
CA ILE A 144 10.66 -6.05 5.45
C ILE A 144 11.48 -6.03 6.74
N HIS A 145 12.05 -4.87 7.12
CA HIS A 145 12.78 -4.72 8.38
C HIS A 145 11.86 -4.85 9.60
N TRP A 146 10.61 -4.43 9.48
CA TRP A 146 9.56 -4.66 10.49
C TRP A 146 9.08 -6.11 10.51
N LEU A 147 8.84 -6.71 9.33
CA LEU A 147 8.28 -8.06 9.23
C LEU A 147 9.27 -9.16 9.63
N LYS A 148 10.59 -8.99 9.44
CA LYS A 148 11.59 -9.97 9.82
C LYS A 148 11.60 -10.30 11.33
N PRO A 149 11.74 -9.34 12.26
CA PRO A 149 11.64 -9.62 13.69
C PRO A 149 10.25 -10.12 14.07
N SER A 150 9.18 -9.63 13.40
CA SER A 150 7.83 -10.11 13.61
C SER A 150 7.68 -11.63 13.37
N LEU A 151 8.39 -12.17 12.36
CA LEU A 151 8.40 -13.61 12.09
C LEU A 151 9.10 -14.41 13.19
N THR A 152 10.07 -13.82 13.88
CA THR A 152 10.83 -14.50 14.93
C THR A 152 10.08 -14.50 16.25
N GLU A 153 9.38 -13.44 16.58
CA GLU A 153 8.72 -13.21 17.86
C GLU A 153 7.26 -13.67 17.90
N CYS A 154 6.61 -13.78 16.72
CA CYS A 154 5.24 -14.26 16.61
C CYS A 154 5.13 -15.74 16.99
N GLN A 155 4.12 -16.07 17.83
CA GLN A 155 3.90 -17.43 18.33
C GLN A 155 2.76 -18.18 17.64
N ASN A 156 2.12 -17.57 16.63
CA ASN A 156 0.99 -18.14 15.91
C ASN A 156 1.42 -18.54 14.49
N ASP A 157 1.46 -19.83 14.20
CA ASP A 157 1.91 -20.37 12.91
C ASP A 157 1.11 -19.84 11.71
N ARG A 158 -0.20 -19.61 11.87
CA ARG A 158 -1.04 -19.06 10.80
C ARG A 158 -0.67 -17.60 10.49
N VAL A 159 -0.38 -16.83 11.53
CA VAL A 159 0.06 -15.45 11.41
C VAL A 159 1.47 -15.39 10.82
N ILE A 160 2.38 -16.28 11.25
CA ILE A 160 3.73 -16.42 10.67
C ILE A 160 3.63 -16.72 9.16
N TYR A 161 2.76 -17.65 8.76
CA TYR A 161 2.56 -17.94 7.34
C TYR A 161 2.04 -16.72 6.58
N PHE A 162 1.05 -16.03 7.12
CA PHE A 162 0.51 -14.81 6.52
C PHE A 162 1.58 -13.70 6.36
N ILE A 163 2.42 -13.49 7.39
CA ILE A 163 3.51 -12.50 7.33
C ILE A 163 4.55 -12.90 6.27
N LYS A 164 4.85 -14.20 6.11
CA LYS A 164 5.76 -14.70 5.06
C LYS A 164 5.21 -14.39 3.67
N GLU A 165 3.91 -14.63 3.44
CA GLU A 165 3.25 -14.32 2.17
C GLU A 165 3.20 -12.81 1.91
N PHE A 166 2.90 -12.00 2.93
CA PHE A 166 2.90 -10.55 2.80
C PHE A 166 4.31 -10.01 2.50
N LYS A 167 5.33 -10.53 3.19
CA LYS A 167 6.74 -10.20 2.90
C LYS A 167 7.11 -10.59 1.46
N HIS A 168 6.75 -11.79 1.02
CA HIS A 168 7.00 -12.25 -0.34
C HIS A 168 6.30 -11.36 -1.38
N TYR A 169 5.06 -10.93 -1.10
CA TYR A 169 4.36 -9.96 -1.94
C TYR A 169 5.13 -8.64 -2.06
N ILE A 170 5.65 -8.11 -0.93
CA ILE A 170 6.44 -6.88 -0.94
C ILE A 170 7.72 -7.07 -1.76
N GLU A 171 8.44 -8.16 -1.56
CA GLU A 171 9.66 -8.49 -2.31
C GLU A 171 9.37 -8.56 -3.82
N LYS A 172 8.30 -9.23 -4.20
CA LYS A 172 7.93 -9.39 -5.61
C LYS A 172 7.46 -8.09 -6.24
N GLU A 173 6.63 -7.32 -5.55
CA GLU A 173 5.99 -6.12 -6.12
C GLU A 173 6.91 -4.91 -6.13
N PHE A 174 7.71 -4.71 -5.07
CA PHE A 174 8.45 -3.47 -4.87
C PHE A 174 9.97 -3.64 -5.01
N LEU A 175 10.52 -4.85 -4.85
CA LEU A 175 11.96 -5.10 -5.03
C LEU A 175 12.28 -5.70 -6.39
N SER A 176 11.42 -6.55 -6.96
CA SER A 176 11.71 -7.16 -8.28
C SER A 176 11.76 -6.14 -9.41
N MET A 177 11.02 -5.03 -9.30
CA MET A 177 11.13 -3.91 -10.25
C MET A 177 12.43 -3.11 -10.10
N ASN A 178 13.12 -3.27 -8.97
CA ASN A 178 14.41 -2.65 -8.68
C ASN A 178 15.57 -3.68 -8.75
N ASP A 179 15.35 -4.84 -9.34
CA ASP A 179 16.46 -5.75 -9.61
C ASP A 179 17.33 -5.15 -10.72
N ILE A 180 18.23 -4.27 -10.27
CA ILE A 180 19.26 -3.62 -11.10
C ILE A 180 20.02 -4.68 -11.92
N SER A 181 20.11 -5.90 -11.42
CA SER A 181 20.73 -7.04 -12.09
C SER A 181 19.92 -7.48 -13.32
N GLU A 182 18.60 -7.66 -13.20
CA GLU A 182 17.74 -8.02 -14.33
C GLU A 182 17.59 -6.87 -15.34
N GLN A 183 17.43 -5.64 -14.85
CA GLN A 183 17.39 -4.45 -15.72
C GLN A 183 18.70 -4.25 -16.49
N ASN A 184 19.84 -4.37 -15.80
CA ASN A 184 21.15 -4.29 -16.45
C ASN A 184 21.38 -5.45 -17.41
N HIS A 185 20.92 -6.65 -17.06
CA HIS A 185 20.99 -7.80 -17.96
C HIS A 185 20.15 -7.56 -19.23
N LEU A 186 18.91 -7.08 -19.07
CA LEU A 186 18.03 -6.73 -20.20
C LEU A 186 18.63 -5.59 -21.04
N LEU A 187 19.12 -4.52 -20.40
CA LEU A 187 19.81 -3.43 -21.09
C LEU A 187 21.03 -3.92 -21.86
N ASN A 188 21.84 -4.79 -21.27
CA ASN A 188 22.99 -5.38 -21.95
C ASN A 188 22.57 -6.18 -23.19
N ILE A 189 21.50 -6.98 -23.10
CA ILE A 189 20.96 -7.72 -24.25
C ILE A 189 20.50 -6.75 -25.34
N ILE A 190 19.77 -5.70 -24.99
CA ILE A 190 19.29 -4.69 -25.94
C ILE A 190 20.45 -3.96 -26.62
N LEU A 191 21.46 -3.57 -25.84
CA LEU A 191 22.62 -2.77 -26.35
C LEU A 191 23.66 -3.59 -27.12
N GLN A 192 23.61 -4.93 -27.09
CA GLN A 192 24.55 -5.79 -27.80
C GLN A 192 24.44 -5.72 -29.33
N ASP A 193 23.22 -5.44 -29.83
CA ASP A 193 22.94 -5.47 -31.27
C ASP A 193 22.07 -4.28 -31.68
N PRO A 194 22.43 -3.50 -32.71
CA PRO A 194 21.59 -2.43 -33.25
C PRO A 194 20.16 -2.90 -33.63
N GLN A 195 20.00 -4.16 -34.06
CA GLN A 195 18.69 -4.71 -34.39
C GLN A 195 17.82 -4.88 -33.13
N HIS A 196 18.39 -5.27 -31.97
CA HIS A 196 17.69 -5.33 -30.71
C HIS A 196 17.24 -3.94 -30.24
N ILE A 197 18.08 -2.93 -30.41
CA ILE A 197 17.74 -1.53 -30.09
C ILE A 197 16.55 -1.08 -30.95
N GLN A 198 16.62 -1.28 -32.26
CA GLN A 198 15.53 -0.91 -33.16
C GLN A 198 14.22 -1.64 -32.82
N ALA A 199 14.28 -2.96 -32.65
CA ALA A 199 13.11 -3.76 -32.24
C ALA A 199 12.50 -3.29 -30.91
N THR A 200 13.35 -2.88 -29.95
CA THR A 200 12.90 -2.35 -28.66
C THR A 200 12.12 -1.05 -28.84
N PHE A 201 12.63 -0.11 -29.65
CA PHE A 201 11.91 1.14 -29.94
C PHE A 201 10.62 0.91 -30.74
N GLU A 202 10.62 -0.02 -31.68
CA GLU A 202 9.41 -0.42 -32.40
C GLU A 202 8.35 -1.03 -31.44
N LEU A 203 8.75 -1.91 -30.52
CA LEU A 203 7.87 -2.46 -29.48
C LEU A 203 7.34 -1.37 -28.54
N LEU A 204 8.17 -0.42 -28.11
CA LEU A 204 7.73 0.70 -27.30
C LEU A 204 6.73 1.59 -28.06
N GLY A 205 6.94 1.79 -29.36
CA GLY A 205 6.02 2.54 -30.21
C GLY A 205 4.64 1.92 -30.40
N VAL A 206 4.54 0.59 -30.33
CA VAL A 206 3.26 -0.14 -30.46
C VAL A 206 2.74 -0.67 -29.13
N LYS A 207 3.36 -0.34 -28.01
CA LYS A 207 3.01 -0.82 -26.67
C LYS A 207 1.53 -0.69 -26.36
N ASP A 208 0.98 0.49 -26.58
CA ASP A 208 -0.42 0.78 -26.31
C ASP A 208 -1.37 -0.03 -27.18
N GLN A 209 -1.03 -0.18 -28.47
CA GLN A 209 -1.83 -1.02 -29.40
C GLN A 209 -1.77 -2.50 -29.03
N LEU A 210 -0.62 -2.97 -28.58
CA LEU A 210 -0.45 -4.34 -28.10
C LEU A 210 -1.29 -4.57 -26.84
N GLN A 211 -1.28 -3.63 -25.91
CA GLN A 211 -2.10 -3.69 -24.70
C GLN A 211 -3.59 -3.73 -25.03
N ASP A 212 -4.08 -2.88 -25.91
CA ASP A 212 -5.47 -2.86 -26.34
C ASP A 212 -5.87 -4.17 -27.02
N SER A 213 -4.99 -4.72 -27.86
CA SER A 213 -5.23 -5.99 -28.53
C SER A 213 -5.32 -7.15 -27.55
N LEU A 214 -4.47 -7.18 -26.53
CA LEU A 214 -4.49 -8.20 -25.48
C LEU A 214 -5.76 -8.10 -24.62
N ILE A 215 -6.14 -6.87 -24.22
CA ILE A 215 -7.38 -6.61 -23.50
C ILE A 215 -8.59 -7.10 -24.29
N HIS A 216 -8.70 -6.69 -25.56
CA HIS A 216 -9.81 -7.12 -26.42
C HIS A 216 -9.89 -8.64 -26.59
N LYS A 217 -8.74 -9.29 -26.77
CA LYS A 217 -8.68 -10.78 -26.85
C LYS A 217 -9.13 -11.45 -25.55
N LEU A 218 -8.73 -10.90 -24.41
CA LEU A 218 -9.16 -11.38 -23.08
C LEU A 218 -10.67 -11.21 -22.91
N GLU A 219 -11.23 -10.05 -23.27
CA GLU A 219 -12.68 -9.81 -23.22
C GLU A 219 -13.45 -10.82 -24.06
N GLN A 220 -13.02 -11.09 -25.29
CA GLN A 220 -13.66 -12.08 -26.16
C GLN A 220 -13.62 -13.50 -25.55
N GLN A 221 -12.49 -13.90 -24.97
CA GLN A 221 -12.37 -15.20 -24.31
C GLN A 221 -13.27 -15.29 -23.07
N LEU A 222 -13.32 -14.26 -22.24
CA LEU A 222 -14.19 -14.19 -21.08
C LEU A 222 -15.66 -14.19 -21.44
N GLN A 223 -16.08 -13.41 -22.45
CA GLN A 223 -17.45 -13.41 -22.95
C GLN A 223 -17.86 -14.78 -23.43
N SER A 224 -17.00 -15.47 -24.20
CA SER A 224 -17.26 -16.83 -24.68
C SER A 224 -17.40 -17.85 -23.53
N ALA A 225 -16.52 -17.76 -22.53
CA ALA A 225 -16.54 -18.65 -21.37
C ALA A 225 -17.77 -18.42 -20.46
N VAL A 226 -18.18 -17.17 -20.32
CA VAL A 226 -19.30 -16.75 -19.46
C VAL A 226 -20.64 -17.11 -20.11
N HIS A 227 -20.77 -16.95 -21.44
CA HIS A 227 -22.01 -17.29 -22.17
C HIS A 227 -22.39 -18.77 -22.07
N GLN A 228 -21.40 -19.66 -21.96
CA GLN A 228 -21.62 -21.10 -21.78
C GLN A 228 -22.21 -21.48 -20.40
N LYS A 229 -22.19 -20.57 -19.41
CA LYS A 229 -22.56 -20.85 -18.01
C LYS A 229 -23.73 -20.02 -17.49
N SER A 230 -24.50 -19.36 -18.33
CA SER A 230 -25.60 -18.46 -17.92
C SER A 230 -25.13 -17.28 -17.04
N TRP A 231 -23.91 -16.89 -17.20
CA TRP A 231 -23.33 -15.70 -16.55
C TRP A 231 -23.32 -14.55 -17.54
N TYR A 232 -23.17 -13.32 -17.06
CA TYR A 232 -23.04 -12.16 -17.94
C TYR A 232 -22.03 -11.14 -17.38
N ILE A 233 -21.48 -10.35 -18.30
CA ILE A 233 -20.47 -9.33 -18.01
C ILE A 233 -21.13 -7.96 -18.23
N THR A 234 -20.92 -7.01 -17.34
CA THR A 234 -21.54 -5.68 -17.39
C THR A 234 -20.55 -4.58 -17.66
N ASP A 235 -19.32 -4.69 -17.65
CA ASP A 235 -18.37 -3.58 -17.88
C ASP A 235 -17.35 -3.94 -18.98
N HIS A 236 -16.60 -2.95 -19.41
CA HIS A 236 -15.49 -3.09 -20.33
C HIS A 236 -14.16 -2.93 -19.60
N ILE A 237 -13.14 -3.66 -20.07
CA ILE A 237 -11.77 -3.46 -19.60
C ILE A 237 -11.22 -2.23 -20.32
N SER A 238 -10.66 -1.27 -19.59
CA SER A 238 -9.90 -0.16 -20.14
C SER A 238 -8.48 -0.13 -19.58
N ARG A 239 -7.63 0.73 -20.12
CA ARG A 239 -6.26 0.93 -19.62
C ARG A 239 -6.19 1.72 -18.32
N ASP A 240 -7.30 2.26 -17.85
CA ASP A 240 -7.37 3.03 -16.63
C ASP A 240 -7.10 2.16 -15.40
N HIS A 241 -6.41 2.69 -14.43
CA HIS A 241 -5.92 1.98 -13.23
C HIS A 241 -6.99 1.28 -12.39
N TRP A 242 -8.25 1.55 -12.62
CA TRP A 242 -9.38 1.00 -11.86
C TRP A 242 -10.42 0.30 -12.74
N ALA A 243 -10.08 0.06 -14.00
CA ALA A 243 -10.95 -0.67 -14.90
C ALA A 243 -11.05 -2.13 -14.47
N GLY A 244 -12.25 -2.66 -14.50
CA GLY A 244 -12.49 -4.04 -14.12
C GLY A 244 -13.75 -4.57 -14.77
N LEU A 245 -13.84 -5.89 -14.89
CA LEU A 245 -15.02 -6.60 -15.34
C LEU A 245 -15.82 -7.08 -14.15
N ASN A 246 -17.14 -6.82 -14.17
CA ASN A 246 -18.07 -7.46 -13.26
C ASN A 246 -18.73 -8.65 -13.97
N ILE A 247 -18.59 -9.84 -13.39
CA ILE A 247 -19.18 -11.08 -13.86
C ILE A 247 -20.29 -11.47 -12.88
N PHE A 248 -21.54 -11.55 -13.34
CA PHE A 248 -22.69 -11.87 -12.52
C PHE A 248 -23.17 -13.30 -12.79
N TYR A 249 -23.52 -14.00 -11.71
CA TYR A 249 -24.18 -15.29 -11.76
C TYR A 249 -25.69 -15.11 -11.60
N THR A 250 -26.46 -15.42 -12.64
CA THR A 250 -27.93 -15.30 -12.74
C THR A 250 -28.50 -13.89 -12.72
N GLN A 251 -29.72 -13.73 -13.29
CA GLN A 251 -30.46 -12.47 -13.39
C GLN A 251 -30.87 -11.81 -12.04
N LYS A 252 -30.56 -12.43 -10.91
CA LYS A 252 -30.92 -11.94 -9.57
C LYS A 252 -29.80 -11.24 -8.81
N HIS A 253 -28.70 -10.91 -9.46
CA HIS A 253 -27.59 -10.09 -8.91
C HIS A 253 -27.06 -10.49 -7.51
N LYS A 254 -27.16 -11.77 -7.12
CA LYS A 254 -26.76 -12.22 -5.78
C LYS A 254 -25.29 -12.58 -5.62
N LEU A 255 -24.55 -12.73 -6.71
CA LEU A 255 -23.13 -13.02 -6.69
C LEU A 255 -22.47 -12.26 -7.84
N CYS A 256 -21.48 -11.43 -7.52
CA CYS A 256 -20.68 -10.70 -8.48
C CYS A 256 -19.20 -11.05 -8.26
N PHE A 257 -18.50 -11.44 -9.31
CA PHE A 257 -17.05 -11.51 -9.34
C PHE A 257 -16.54 -10.27 -10.06
N ARG A 258 -15.70 -9.48 -9.41
CA ARG A 258 -15.02 -8.36 -10.04
C ARG A 258 -13.57 -8.75 -10.32
N ILE A 259 -13.16 -8.61 -11.57
CA ILE A 259 -11.78 -8.74 -12.01
C ILE A 259 -11.26 -7.31 -12.19
N GLU A 260 -10.33 -6.88 -11.33
CA GLU A 260 -9.67 -5.57 -11.45
C GLU A 260 -8.28 -5.73 -12.05
N PHE A 261 -7.96 -4.84 -12.99
CA PHE A 261 -6.65 -4.80 -13.64
C PHE A 261 -5.88 -3.60 -13.09
N LYS A 262 -4.85 -3.86 -12.29
CA LYS A 262 -3.91 -2.80 -11.84
C LYS A 262 -2.80 -2.54 -12.86
N SER A 263 -2.44 -3.56 -13.59
CA SER A 263 -1.57 -3.54 -14.75
C SER A 263 -1.84 -4.82 -15.55
N ILE A 264 -1.33 -4.92 -16.77
CA ILE A 264 -1.54 -6.12 -17.63
C ILE A 264 -1.08 -7.43 -16.96
N CYS A 265 -0.30 -7.35 -15.89
CA CYS A 265 0.28 -8.53 -15.21
C CYS A 265 -0.51 -9.02 -13.99
N TYR A 266 -1.55 -8.33 -13.51
CA TYR A 266 -2.22 -8.70 -12.26
C TYR A 266 -3.73 -8.73 -12.39
N ILE A 267 -4.30 -9.92 -12.16
CA ILE A 267 -5.74 -10.15 -12.06
C ILE A 267 -6.06 -10.34 -10.57
N ILE A 268 -6.86 -9.44 -9.99
CA ILE A 268 -7.34 -9.55 -8.61
C ILE A 268 -8.80 -10.02 -8.65
N PHE A 269 -9.08 -11.14 -7.99
CA PHE A 269 -10.44 -11.62 -7.79
C PHE A 269 -11.01 -11.01 -6.50
N ILE A 270 -12.05 -10.20 -6.61
CA ILE A 270 -12.78 -9.67 -5.46
C ILE A 270 -14.14 -10.36 -5.43
N PHE A 271 -14.41 -11.11 -4.35
CA PHE A 271 -15.75 -11.64 -4.06
C PHE A 271 -16.56 -10.56 -3.34
N LYS A 272 -17.71 -10.18 -3.89
CA LYS A 272 -18.70 -9.33 -3.23
C LYS A 272 -19.97 -10.09 -2.96
#